data_a69256b3634b5c11ec4d1f65426c210e
#
_entry.id   a69256b3634b5c11ec4d1f65426c210e
#
_cell.length_a   1.000
_cell.length_b   1.000
_cell.length_c   1.000
_cell.angle_alpha   90.00
_cell.angle_beta   90.00
_cell.angle_gamma   90.00
#
_symmetry.space_group_name_H-M   'P 1'
#
loop_
_entity.id
_entity.type
_entity.pdbx_description
1 polymer ?
#
loop_
_entity_poly.entity_id
_entity_poly.type
_entity_poly.pdbx_seq_one_letter_code
_entity_poly.pdbx_strand_id
1 'polypeptide(L)'
;MEQHGRDPRRSPARRGASAAKLGSVALGAVLAASVLTGVALNRDDTVTGAAVPEGGTTETGETTTTTTTSTPPPDPCAPVLAGLTPRAGLAQLLQVGVNPRGPQDALSIVGSEQVGGIFVGGDDVGLLSGDALAAVHAASTLPLTVSVDDEGGRVQRIDALDGDIPSARTMTRTLSTEQVRELARKRGEAMKARGVNTDLAPVLDLTSQAANTVIGDRSFSADPATAVSYAEAFAEGLRQAGVVSVVKHFPGHGNTSGDSHLGSVTAPPLAQLRAHDLAPYRELPRFGEDVQVMVGHIAVPDLTGGLPASLSPAAYELLRGEFAFDGLVMTDDLGAMRAVTDLADLPDAVLRALVAGADVALWSSGGRVGEVLDRLQAAVASGELSAERVDRSLRRVLKSKHLC
;
A
#
# COMPACT_ATOMS: atom_id res chain seq x y z
N MET A 1 -65.48 20.28 7.38
CA MET A 1 -65.91 19.89 6.02
C MET A 1 -64.66 19.20 5.43
N GLU A 2 -64.76 17.94 5.55
CA GLU A 2 -64.76 16.75 4.68
C GLU A 2 -63.38 16.41 4.16
N GLN A 3 -62.75 15.39 4.72
CA GLN A 3 -62.87 13.93 4.58
C GLN A 3 -62.71 13.44 3.14
N HIS A 4 -61.75 12.58 2.97
CA HIS A 4 -61.67 11.24 2.33
C HIS A 4 -60.19 10.98 1.97
N GLY A 5 -59.46 10.04 2.45
CA GLY A 5 -59.66 8.69 2.92
C GLY A 5 -59.61 7.68 1.78
N ARG A 6 -58.43 6.95 1.63
CA ARG A 6 -58.39 5.52 1.29
C ARG A 6 -56.95 4.99 1.00
N ASP A 7 -56.46 4.18 1.93
CA ASP A 7 -55.60 3.03 1.63
C ASP A 7 -56.48 1.86 1.12
N PRO A 8 -56.05 0.94 0.26
CA PRO A 8 -55.54 -0.31 0.76
C PRO A 8 -54.50 -1.08 -0.10
N ARG A 9 -53.60 -1.75 0.62
CA ARG A 9 -52.97 -3.06 0.38
C ARG A 9 -53.49 -3.91 -0.79
N ARG A 10 -52.54 -4.48 -1.57
CA ARG A 10 -52.64 -5.85 -2.14
C ARG A 10 -51.27 -6.40 -2.55
N SER A 11 -50.73 -7.36 -1.82
CA SER A 11 -50.07 -8.54 -2.41
C SER A 11 -51.14 -9.54 -2.79
N PRO A 12 -50.91 -10.47 -3.73
CA PRO A 12 -50.18 -11.69 -3.41
C PRO A 12 -49.47 -12.48 -4.55
N ALA A 13 -48.65 -13.40 -4.10
CA ALA A 13 -48.53 -14.83 -4.45
C ALA A 13 -47.76 -15.25 -5.70
N ARG A 14 -46.63 -15.95 -5.43
CA ARG A 14 -46.39 -17.41 -5.48
C ARG A 14 -46.45 -18.13 -6.83
N ARG A 15 -45.39 -18.91 -7.01
CA ARG A 15 -45.11 -20.19 -7.70
C ARG A 15 -44.21 -20.05 -8.90
N GLY A 16 -43.12 -20.78 -9.01
CA GLY A 16 -42.91 -22.15 -9.22
C GLY A 16 -41.45 -22.58 -9.10
N ALA A 17 -41.28 -23.63 -8.32
CA ALA A 17 -40.09 -24.44 -8.29
C ALA A 17 -39.99 -25.28 -9.54
N SER A 18 -38.80 -25.46 -10.06
CA SER A 18 -38.49 -26.61 -10.90
C SER A 18 -37.15 -27.20 -10.51
N ALA A 19 -37.19 -28.44 -10.14
CA ALA A 19 -36.10 -29.24 -9.63
C ALA A 19 -35.34 -29.97 -10.76
N ALA A 20 -34.08 -30.27 -10.47
CA ALA A 20 -33.34 -31.47 -10.82
C ALA A 20 -32.84 -31.64 -12.28
N LYS A 21 -31.53 -31.80 -12.39
CA LYS A 21 -30.96 -33.08 -12.82
C LYS A 21 -29.49 -33.18 -12.39
N LEU A 22 -29.23 -34.14 -11.50
CA LEU A 22 -27.91 -34.72 -11.28
C LEU A 22 -27.41 -35.38 -12.57
N GLY A 23 -26.18 -35.14 -12.93
CA GLY A 23 -25.45 -35.90 -13.92
C GLY A 23 -24.09 -36.27 -13.34
N SER A 24 -23.99 -37.51 -12.84
CA SER A 24 -22.73 -38.15 -12.49
C SER A 24 -21.94 -38.46 -13.75
N VAL A 25 -20.68 -38.08 -13.82
CA VAL A 25 -19.74 -38.66 -14.78
C VAL A 25 -18.45 -39.06 -14.06
N ALA A 26 -18.04 -40.27 -14.41
CA ALA A 26 -17.09 -41.15 -13.77
C ALA A 26 -15.63 -40.66 -13.75
N LEU A 27 -14.97 -41.18 -12.72
CA LEU A 27 -13.56 -41.29 -12.48
C LEU A 27 -12.82 -41.98 -13.64
N GLY A 28 -11.82 -41.32 -14.19
CA GLY A 28 -10.83 -41.91 -15.08
C GLY A 28 -9.42 -41.68 -14.51
N ALA A 29 -8.89 -42.72 -13.88
CA ALA A 29 -7.49 -42.76 -13.45
C ALA A 29 -6.60 -43.06 -14.66
N VAL A 30 -5.59 -42.23 -14.89
CA VAL A 30 -4.47 -42.53 -15.77
C VAL A 30 -3.19 -42.51 -14.97
N LEU A 31 -2.65 -43.68 -14.74
CA LEU A 31 -1.27 -43.92 -14.30
C LEU A 31 -0.33 -43.65 -15.48
N ALA A 32 0.63 -42.79 -15.30
CA ALA A 32 1.81 -42.73 -16.19
C ALA A 32 3.08 -42.81 -15.37
N ALA A 33 3.88 -43.78 -15.77
CA ALA A 33 5.09 -44.25 -15.10
C ALA A 33 6.27 -43.27 -15.23
N SER A 34 7.05 -43.23 -14.18
CA SER A 34 8.35 -42.55 -14.08
C SER A 34 9.42 -43.26 -14.91
N VAL A 35 10.16 -42.52 -15.69
CA VAL A 35 11.43 -42.96 -16.25
C VAL A 35 12.53 -42.06 -15.67
N LEU A 36 13.33 -42.64 -14.80
CA LEU A 36 14.60 -42.11 -14.34
C LEU A 36 15.66 -42.36 -15.41
N THR A 37 16.29 -41.34 -15.92
CA THR A 37 17.56 -41.46 -16.59
C THR A 37 18.60 -40.65 -15.81
N GLY A 38 19.49 -41.38 -15.15
CA GLY A 38 20.69 -40.84 -14.56
C GLY A 38 21.76 -40.55 -15.61
N VAL A 39 22.44 -39.43 -15.45
CA VAL A 39 23.72 -39.17 -16.15
C VAL A 39 24.80 -39.04 -15.11
N ALA A 40 25.79 -39.91 -15.30
CA ALA A 40 26.95 -40.05 -14.44
C ALA A 40 27.96 -38.92 -14.61
N LEU A 41 28.52 -38.56 -13.48
CA LEU A 41 29.73 -37.74 -13.37
C LEU A 41 30.96 -38.51 -13.93
N ASN A 42 31.74 -37.86 -14.77
CA ASN A 42 33.10 -38.27 -15.02
C ASN A 42 34.05 -37.17 -14.54
N ARG A 43 34.82 -37.51 -13.52
CA ARG A 43 36.05 -36.82 -13.14
C ARG A 43 37.17 -37.47 -13.93
N ASP A 44 38.06 -36.68 -14.48
CA ASP A 44 39.42 -37.09 -14.72
C ASP A 44 40.36 -35.94 -14.42
N ASP A 45 41.24 -36.26 -13.46
CA ASP A 45 42.43 -35.52 -13.07
C ASP A 45 43.53 -35.71 -14.13
N THR A 46 44.28 -34.68 -14.45
CA THR A 46 45.71 -34.84 -14.76
C THR A 46 46.49 -33.59 -14.39
N VAL A 47 47.32 -33.81 -13.40
CA VAL A 47 48.43 -32.96 -12.98
C VAL A 47 49.62 -33.15 -13.94
N THR A 48 50.21 -32.06 -14.41
CA THR A 48 51.60 -32.07 -14.80
C THR A 48 52.28 -30.80 -14.33
N GLY A 49 53.32 -31.01 -13.52
CA GLY A 49 54.16 -29.98 -12.97
C GLY A 49 55.21 -29.50 -13.97
N ALA A 50 55.72 -28.30 -13.73
CA ALA A 50 57.04 -27.87 -14.22
C ALA A 50 57.69 -26.91 -13.23
N ALA A 51 58.96 -27.03 -13.11
CA ALA A 51 59.90 -26.66 -12.10
C ALA A 51 60.13 -25.17 -11.88
N VAL A 52 60.57 -24.86 -10.66
CA VAL A 52 61.13 -23.61 -10.12
C VAL A 52 62.52 -23.33 -10.70
N PRO A 53 62.96 -22.09 -10.80
CA PRO A 53 64.34 -21.77 -10.35
C PRO A 53 64.30 -20.75 -9.19
N GLU A 54 65.13 -21.07 -8.21
CA GLU A 54 65.50 -20.22 -7.07
C GLU A 54 66.36 -19.03 -7.50
N GLY A 55 66.26 -18.00 -6.71
CA GLY A 55 67.29 -16.98 -6.56
C GLY A 55 66.85 -15.57 -6.37
N GLY A 56 67.00 -15.02 -5.18
CA GLY A 56 67.11 -13.59 -5.02
C GLY A 56 66.46 -12.96 -3.79
N THR A 57 67.23 -12.96 -2.70
CA THR A 57 67.35 -11.93 -1.64
C THR A 57 66.11 -11.29 -1.03
N THR A 58 65.95 -11.55 0.25
CA THR A 58 65.20 -10.92 1.31
C THR A 58 65.37 -9.40 1.36
N GLU A 59 64.25 -8.65 1.22
CA GLU A 59 64.07 -7.35 1.86
C GLU A 59 62.74 -7.42 2.64
N THR A 60 62.87 -7.43 3.97
CA THR A 60 61.78 -7.27 4.93
C THR A 60 61.31 -5.84 4.94
N GLY A 61 60.33 -5.50 4.08
CA GLY A 61 59.54 -4.31 4.20
C GLY A 61 58.33 -4.59 5.06
N GLU A 62 58.31 -4.11 6.29
CA GLU A 62 57.12 -4.05 7.14
C GLU A 62 56.11 -3.09 6.49
N THR A 63 55.18 -3.64 5.74
CA THR A 63 54.02 -2.86 5.26
C THR A 63 53.04 -2.70 6.43
N THR A 64 53.17 -1.61 7.15
CA THR A 64 52.19 -1.19 8.15
C THR A 64 50.89 -0.87 7.41
N THR A 65 49.97 -1.82 7.30
CA THR A 65 48.61 -1.63 6.80
C THR A 65 47.88 -0.77 7.81
N THR A 66 47.89 0.53 7.61
CA THR A 66 47.02 1.47 8.37
C THR A 66 45.57 1.21 7.95
N THR A 67 44.89 0.39 8.70
CA THR A 67 43.42 0.22 8.56
C THR A 67 42.76 1.56 8.98
N THR A 68 42.48 2.39 8.00
CA THR A 68 41.67 3.61 8.20
C THR A 68 40.26 3.13 8.50
N THR A 69 39.92 3.08 9.77
CA THR A 69 38.52 2.86 10.21
C THR A 69 37.78 4.15 9.88
N SER A 70 37.14 4.18 8.68
CA SER A 70 36.25 5.27 8.34
C SER A 70 35.04 5.21 9.28
N THR A 71 34.89 6.23 10.11
CA THR A 71 33.66 6.41 10.88
C THR A 71 32.50 6.50 9.90
N PRO A 72 31.42 5.70 10.06
CA PRO A 72 30.25 5.82 9.21
C PRO A 72 29.74 7.29 9.23
N PRO A 73 29.22 7.80 8.10
CA PRO A 73 28.63 9.13 8.10
C PRO A 73 27.52 9.20 9.15
N PRO A 74 27.36 10.37 9.80
CA PRO A 74 26.35 10.56 10.83
C PRO A 74 24.96 10.26 10.25
N ASP A 75 24.15 9.58 11.01
CA ASP A 75 22.76 9.24 10.65
C ASP A 75 21.91 10.52 10.57
N PRO A 76 21.38 10.90 9.39
CA PRO A 76 20.63 12.14 9.24
C PRO A 76 19.31 12.16 10.02
N CYS A 77 18.71 11.00 10.32
CA CYS A 77 17.46 10.89 11.09
C CYS A 77 17.68 11.01 12.61
N ALA A 78 18.90 10.78 13.12
CA ALA A 78 19.17 10.69 14.55
C ALA A 78 18.72 11.92 15.35
N PRO A 79 18.91 13.17 14.92
CA PRO A 79 18.47 14.33 15.69
C PRO A 79 16.95 14.39 15.88
N VAL A 80 16.18 14.07 14.83
CA VAL A 80 14.71 14.06 14.89
C VAL A 80 14.22 12.92 15.78
N LEU A 81 14.78 11.73 15.61
CA LEU A 81 14.44 10.55 16.43
C LEU A 81 14.70 10.78 17.92
N ALA A 82 15.83 11.42 18.28
CA ALA A 82 16.17 11.72 19.67
C ALA A 82 15.20 12.73 20.32
N GLY A 83 14.52 13.55 19.53
CA GLY A 83 13.51 14.50 20.00
C GLY A 83 12.12 13.90 20.24
N LEU A 84 11.87 12.65 19.79
CA LEU A 84 10.58 12.01 19.94
C LEU A 84 10.47 11.19 21.22
N THR A 85 9.38 11.37 21.96
CA THR A 85 9.00 10.40 23.01
C THR A 85 8.59 9.07 22.35
N PRO A 86 8.66 7.93 23.06
CA PRO A 86 8.21 6.65 22.50
C PRO A 86 6.78 6.69 21.94
N ARG A 87 5.83 7.35 22.65
CA ARG A 87 4.45 7.51 22.20
C ARG A 87 4.36 8.38 20.93
N ALA A 88 5.08 9.50 20.90
CA ALA A 88 5.12 10.37 19.73
C ALA A 88 5.72 9.65 18.50
N GLY A 89 6.75 8.82 18.69
CA GLY A 89 7.29 7.99 17.63
C GLY A 89 6.25 7.00 17.08
N LEU A 90 5.52 6.30 17.95
CA LEU A 90 4.45 5.40 17.54
C LEU A 90 3.33 6.14 16.80
N ALA A 91 2.97 7.34 17.25
CA ALA A 91 1.95 8.17 16.60
C ALA A 91 2.32 8.54 15.15
N GLN A 92 3.62 8.69 14.85
CA GLN A 92 4.08 8.94 13.48
C GLN A 92 3.82 7.77 12.51
N LEU A 93 3.56 6.56 13.00
CA LEU A 93 3.23 5.38 12.20
C LEU A 93 1.73 5.26 11.90
N LEU A 94 0.93 6.24 12.31
CA LEU A 94 -0.52 6.22 12.19
C LEU A 94 -1.02 7.24 11.18
N GLN A 95 -1.94 6.81 10.32
CA GLN A 95 -2.72 7.66 9.41
C GLN A 95 -4.20 7.47 9.68
N VAL A 96 -4.85 8.52 10.17
CA VAL A 96 -6.18 8.44 10.81
C VAL A 96 -7.21 9.16 9.97
N GLY A 97 -8.32 8.49 9.66
CA GLY A 97 -9.48 9.11 9.05
C GLY A 97 -10.06 10.20 9.94
N VAL A 98 -10.42 11.32 9.33
CA VAL A 98 -11.01 12.46 10.03
C VAL A 98 -12.35 12.85 9.40
N ASN A 99 -13.19 13.55 10.16
CA ASN A 99 -14.45 14.05 9.64
C ASN A 99 -14.20 15.10 8.55
N PRO A 100 -14.64 14.88 7.30
CA PRO A 100 -14.37 15.81 6.20
C PRO A 100 -15.19 17.10 6.23
N ARG A 101 -16.17 17.24 7.14
CA ARG A 101 -17.06 18.41 7.21
C ARG A 101 -16.38 19.69 7.72
N GLY A 102 -15.23 19.54 8.40
CA GLY A 102 -14.52 20.71 8.91
C GLY A 102 -13.32 20.31 9.77
N PRO A 103 -12.52 21.28 10.24
CA PRO A 103 -11.23 21.02 10.84
C PRO A 103 -11.26 20.53 12.30
N GLN A 104 -12.38 20.57 13.00
CA GLN A 104 -12.45 20.35 14.46
C GLN A 104 -11.95 18.98 14.89
N ASP A 105 -12.37 17.93 14.18
CA ASP A 105 -11.96 16.55 14.45
C ASP A 105 -10.46 16.36 14.19
N ALA A 106 -9.99 16.81 13.03
CA ALA A 106 -8.58 16.79 12.67
C ALA A 106 -7.72 17.57 13.66
N LEU A 107 -8.13 18.78 14.06
CA LEU A 107 -7.44 19.59 15.07
C LEU A 107 -7.36 18.87 16.41
N SER A 108 -8.44 18.20 16.84
CA SER A 108 -8.46 17.43 18.07
C SER A 108 -7.45 16.28 18.03
N ILE A 109 -7.48 15.47 16.97
CA ILE A 109 -6.61 14.30 16.82
C ILE A 109 -5.13 14.72 16.69
N VAL A 110 -4.83 15.66 15.82
CA VAL A 110 -3.47 16.14 15.58
C VAL A 110 -2.93 16.86 16.81
N GLY A 111 -3.72 17.72 17.45
CA GLY A 111 -3.30 18.49 18.62
C GLY A 111 -3.03 17.62 19.85
N SER A 112 -3.81 16.56 20.08
CA SER A 112 -3.67 15.71 21.26
C SER A 112 -2.63 14.60 21.10
N GLU A 113 -2.61 13.91 19.96
CA GLU A 113 -1.84 12.67 19.77
C GLU A 113 -0.67 12.82 18.80
N GLN A 114 -0.58 13.93 18.06
CA GLN A 114 0.51 14.19 17.12
C GLN A 114 0.72 13.05 16.11
N VAL A 115 -0.39 12.55 15.53
CA VAL A 115 -0.35 11.46 14.54
C VAL A 115 0.48 11.85 13.30
N GLY A 116 1.10 10.85 12.66
CA GLY A 116 1.93 11.06 11.47
C GLY A 116 1.16 11.56 10.28
N GLY A 117 -0.12 11.21 10.15
CA GLY A 117 -0.97 11.64 9.05
C GLY A 117 -2.46 11.56 9.35
N ILE A 118 -3.22 12.26 8.53
CA ILE A 118 -4.68 12.16 8.47
C ILE A 118 -5.11 11.76 7.06
N PHE A 119 -6.25 11.06 6.98
CA PHE A 119 -6.91 10.70 5.75
C PHE A 119 -8.25 11.41 5.65
N VAL A 120 -8.47 12.13 4.55
CA VAL A 120 -9.74 12.84 4.28
C VAL A 120 -10.52 12.05 3.25
N GLY A 121 -11.45 11.23 3.73
CA GLY A 121 -12.34 10.40 2.91
C GLY A 121 -13.75 10.98 2.86
N GLY A 122 -14.65 10.26 2.15
CA GLY A 122 -16.06 10.66 1.98
C GLY A 122 -16.25 11.76 0.93
N ASP A 123 -17.49 12.23 0.80
CA ASP A 123 -17.91 13.16 -0.27
C ASP A 123 -18.07 14.61 0.23
N ASP A 124 -17.86 14.86 1.52
CA ASP A 124 -17.94 16.19 2.10
C ASP A 124 -16.61 16.93 1.92
N VAL A 125 -16.67 18.18 1.47
CA VAL A 125 -15.49 18.96 1.12
C VAL A 125 -15.18 20.09 2.13
N GLY A 126 -15.86 20.12 3.28
CA GLY A 126 -15.71 21.20 4.25
C GLY A 126 -14.29 21.38 4.76
N LEU A 127 -13.59 20.26 5.04
CA LEU A 127 -12.18 20.27 5.47
C LEU A 127 -11.22 20.63 4.33
N LEU A 128 -11.57 20.34 3.08
CA LEU A 128 -10.76 20.63 1.89
C LEU A 128 -11.07 22.03 1.30
N SER A 129 -11.92 22.82 1.95
CA SER A 129 -12.33 24.15 1.48
C SER A 129 -11.59 25.27 2.22
N GLY A 130 -11.20 26.31 1.49
CA GLY A 130 -10.49 27.46 2.07
C GLY A 130 -9.19 27.05 2.77
N ASP A 131 -8.93 27.66 3.93
CA ASP A 131 -7.69 27.44 4.72
C ASP A 131 -7.88 26.45 5.88
N ALA A 132 -8.92 25.60 5.85
CA ALA A 132 -9.26 24.72 6.97
C ALA A 132 -8.08 23.79 7.35
N LEU A 133 -7.35 23.23 6.38
CA LEU A 133 -6.18 22.41 6.63
C LEU A 133 -4.96 23.18 7.12
N ALA A 134 -4.84 24.48 6.86
CA ALA A 134 -3.70 25.27 7.33
C ALA A 134 -3.61 25.27 8.87
N ALA A 135 -4.75 25.41 9.57
CA ALA A 135 -4.79 25.32 11.03
C ALA A 135 -4.43 23.92 11.52
N VAL A 136 -4.82 22.85 10.80
CA VAL A 136 -4.49 21.46 11.15
C VAL A 136 -2.99 21.22 10.99
N HIS A 137 -2.39 21.68 9.91
CA HIS A 137 -0.92 21.62 9.72
C HIS A 137 -0.17 22.37 10.83
N ALA A 138 -0.65 23.56 11.23
CA ALA A 138 -0.04 24.35 12.28
C ALA A 138 -0.15 23.70 13.68
N ALA A 139 -1.09 22.79 13.91
CA ALA A 139 -1.24 22.05 15.16
C ALA A 139 -0.26 20.87 15.29
N SER A 140 0.39 20.46 14.18
CA SER A 140 1.36 19.36 14.16
C SER A 140 2.77 19.89 14.42
N THR A 141 3.54 19.17 15.27
CA THR A 141 4.95 19.50 15.57
C THR A 141 5.91 19.04 14.47
N LEU A 142 5.58 17.99 13.76
CA LEU A 142 6.29 17.52 12.56
C LEU A 142 5.42 17.73 11.32
N PRO A 143 5.97 17.79 10.11
CA PRO A 143 5.18 17.84 8.88
C PRO A 143 4.10 16.77 8.87
N LEU A 144 2.84 17.19 8.72
CA LEU A 144 1.69 16.29 8.72
C LEU A 144 1.46 15.73 7.31
N THR A 145 1.31 14.42 7.19
CA THR A 145 0.78 13.81 5.96
C THR A 145 -0.73 14.03 5.90
N VAL A 146 -1.23 14.65 4.85
CA VAL A 146 -2.66 14.79 4.57
C VAL A 146 -2.95 14.09 3.26
N SER A 147 -3.70 12.99 3.31
CA SER A 147 -4.01 12.18 2.13
C SER A 147 -5.49 12.19 1.78
N VAL A 148 -5.72 11.97 0.49
CA VAL A 148 -7.04 11.74 -0.12
C VAL A 148 -6.95 10.52 -1.04
N ASP A 149 -8.11 9.95 -1.43
CA ASP A 149 -8.25 9.08 -2.60
C ASP A 149 -8.79 9.92 -3.76
N ASP A 150 -7.96 10.30 -4.70
CA ASP A 150 -8.41 11.08 -5.87
C ASP A 150 -7.91 10.44 -7.17
N GLU A 151 -8.42 9.24 -7.46
CA GLU A 151 -8.04 8.39 -8.59
C GLU A 151 -8.62 8.87 -9.92
N GLY A 152 -9.65 9.70 -9.84
CA GLY A 152 -10.55 10.03 -10.96
C GLY A 152 -11.76 9.09 -11.09
N GLY A 153 -12.70 9.48 -11.96
CA GLY A 153 -13.97 8.76 -12.14
C GLY A 153 -14.81 8.75 -10.87
N ARG A 154 -15.15 7.55 -10.40
CA ARG A 154 -16.00 7.37 -9.21
C ARG A 154 -15.27 7.50 -7.86
N VAL A 155 -13.95 7.67 -7.87
CA VAL A 155 -13.16 7.85 -6.65
C VAL A 155 -12.44 9.18 -6.74
N GLN A 156 -13.06 10.21 -6.21
CA GLN A 156 -12.56 11.57 -6.16
C GLN A 156 -12.95 12.23 -4.83
N ARG A 157 -12.21 13.26 -4.41
CA ARG A 157 -12.47 13.99 -3.14
C ARG A 157 -12.53 15.50 -3.32
N ILE A 158 -12.02 16.00 -4.44
CA ILE A 158 -12.05 17.44 -4.73
C ILE A 158 -12.80 17.79 -6.02
N ASP A 159 -13.55 16.84 -6.57
CA ASP A 159 -14.37 17.01 -7.78
C ASP A 159 -15.44 18.12 -7.64
N ALA A 160 -16.10 18.18 -6.49
CA ALA A 160 -17.05 19.24 -6.17
C ALA A 160 -16.41 20.65 -6.10
N LEU A 161 -15.09 20.73 -5.92
CA LEU A 161 -14.34 22.00 -5.81
C LEU A 161 -13.62 22.36 -7.11
N ASP A 162 -13.03 21.38 -7.79
CA ASP A 162 -12.13 21.60 -8.93
C ASP A 162 -12.58 20.85 -10.20
N GLY A 163 -13.80 20.28 -10.19
CA GLY A 163 -14.37 19.52 -11.31
C GLY A 163 -13.90 18.08 -11.40
N ASP A 164 -14.65 17.29 -12.17
CA ASP A 164 -14.37 15.86 -12.39
C ASP A 164 -13.13 15.63 -13.25
N ILE A 165 -12.41 14.57 -12.96
CA ILE A 165 -11.42 13.98 -13.88
C ILE A 165 -11.85 12.57 -14.31
N PRO A 166 -11.47 12.11 -15.53
CA PRO A 166 -11.89 10.80 -16.03
C PRO A 166 -11.38 9.66 -15.16
N SER A 167 -12.07 8.51 -15.17
CA SER A 167 -11.55 7.28 -14.58
C SER A 167 -10.27 6.82 -15.29
N ALA A 168 -9.41 6.06 -14.61
CA ALA A 168 -8.16 5.53 -15.17
C ALA A 168 -8.37 4.80 -16.50
N ARG A 169 -9.41 3.96 -16.59
CA ARG A 169 -9.78 3.28 -17.86
C ARG A 169 -10.19 4.24 -18.94
N THR A 170 -10.89 5.32 -18.60
CA THR A 170 -11.27 6.35 -19.58
C THR A 170 -10.06 7.15 -20.01
N MET A 171 -9.16 7.51 -19.10
CA MET A 171 -7.90 8.17 -19.44
C MET A 171 -7.11 7.38 -20.48
N THR A 172 -6.94 6.06 -20.27
CA THR A 172 -6.22 5.18 -21.21
C THR A 172 -6.85 5.16 -22.59
N ARG A 173 -8.16 5.28 -22.68
CA ARG A 173 -8.91 5.21 -23.94
C ARG A 173 -8.97 6.53 -24.72
N THR A 174 -8.83 7.66 -24.03
CA THR A 174 -9.15 8.98 -24.59
C THR A 174 -8.01 9.98 -24.53
N LEU A 175 -7.00 9.75 -23.71
CA LEU A 175 -5.88 10.66 -23.48
C LEU A 175 -4.54 9.97 -23.81
N SER A 176 -3.55 10.74 -24.21
CA SER A 176 -2.16 10.28 -24.23
C SER A 176 -1.57 10.31 -22.82
N THR A 177 -0.45 9.62 -22.59
CA THR A 177 0.28 9.64 -21.31
C THR A 177 0.72 11.08 -20.94
N GLU A 178 1.10 11.89 -21.93
CA GLU A 178 1.44 13.31 -21.73
C GLU A 178 0.24 14.11 -21.21
N GLN A 179 -0.95 13.86 -21.79
CA GLN A 179 -2.20 14.51 -21.35
C GLN A 179 -2.61 14.05 -19.95
N VAL A 180 -2.37 12.78 -19.60
CA VAL A 180 -2.61 12.27 -18.24
C VAL A 180 -1.64 12.91 -17.24
N ARG A 181 -0.36 13.06 -17.57
CA ARG A 181 0.61 13.74 -16.73
C ARG A 181 0.20 15.19 -16.45
N GLU A 182 -0.18 15.94 -17.48
CA GLU A 182 -0.62 17.32 -17.34
C GLU A 182 -1.93 17.44 -16.54
N LEU A 183 -2.87 16.51 -16.73
CA LEU A 183 -4.11 16.43 -15.95
C LEU A 183 -3.78 16.18 -14.46
N ALA A 184 -2.95 15.19 -14.16
CA ALA A 184 -2.55 14.87 -12.79
C ALA A 184 -1.75 15.99 -12.14
N ARG A 185 -0.89 16.69 -12.91
CA ARG A 185 -0.16 17.87 -12.42
C ARG A 185 -1.11 18.98 -11.96
N LYS A 186 -2.12 19.32 -12.78
CA LYS A 186 -3.13 20.30 -12.41
C LYS A 186 -3.95 19.87 -11.20
N ARG A 187 -4.32 18.58 -11.16
CA ARG A 187 -5.05 18.00 -10.02
C ARG A 187 -4.23 18.07 -8.74
N GLY A 188 -2.94 17.73 -8.83
CA GLY A 188 -2.00 17.84 -7.71
C GLY A 188 -1.78 19.29 -7.23
N GLU A 189 -1.73 20.25 -8.14
CA GLU A 189 -1.67 21.68 -7.78
C GLU A 189 -2.92 22.13 -7.00
N ALA A 190 -4.10 21.68 -7.41
CA ALA A 190 -5.34 21.93 -6.68
C ALA A 190 -5.34 21.28 -5.29
N MET A 191 -4.86 20.04 -5.16
CA MET A 191 -4.66 19.36 -3.87
C MET A 191 -3.70 20.14 -2.97
N LYS A 192 -2.54 20.50 -3.50
CA LYS A 192 -1.49 21.23 -2.77
C LYS A 192 -1.97 22.58 -2.26
N ALA A 193 -2.71 23.32 -3.09
CA ALA A 193 -3.32 24.61 -2.71
C ALA A 193 -4.31 24.48 -1.54
N ARG A 194 -4.87 23.29 -1.33
CA ARG A 194 -5.80 22.98 -0.22
C ARG A 194 -5.09 22.40 1.01
N GLY A 195 -3.77 22.17 0.95
CA GLY A 195 -3.01 21.58 2.04
C GLY A 195 -2.94 20.03 2.00
N VAL A 196 -3.43 19.39 0.93
CA VAL A 196 -3.23 17.95 0.68
C VAL A 196 -1.84 17.74 0.08
N ASN A 197 -1.09 16.76 0.56
CA ASN A 197 0.27 16.49 0.11
C ASN A 197 0.52 15.03 -0.30
N THR A 198 -0.49 14.18 -0.21
CA THR A 198 -0.41 12.76 -0.58
C THR A 198 -1.71 12.33 -1.26
N ASP A 199 -1.60 11.65 -2.40
CA ASP A 199 -2.75 11.03 -3.06
C ASP A 199 -2.60 9.50 -3.01
N LEU A 200 -3.63 8.81 -2.51
CA LEU A 200 -3.69 7.35 -2.51
C LEU A 200 -4.04 6.85 -3.92
N ALA A 201 -3.25 7.27 -4.88
CA ALA A 201 -3.31 6.98 -6.31
C ALA A 201 -1.88 7.02 -6.89
N PRO A 202 -1.65 6.42 -8.07
CA PRO A 202 -2.57 5.69 -8.93
C PRO A 202 -2.79 4.23 -8.55
N VAL A 203 -3.88 3.65 -9.10
CA VAL A 203 -4.17 2.22 -9.00
C VAL A 203 -3.32 1.44 -10.00
N LEU A 204 -2.56 0.44 -9.53
CA LEU A 204 -1.76 -0.48 -10.35
C LEU A 204 -2.43 -1.84 -10.60
N ASP A 205 -3.63 -2.05 -10.07
CA ASP A 205 -4.39 -3.27 -10.28
C ASP A 205 -4.75 -3.46 -11.75
N LEU A 206 -4.50 -4.67 -12.25
CA LEU A 206 -4.76 -5.04 -13.64
C LEU A 206 -6.10 -5.74 -13.77
N THR A 207 -7.04 -5.23 -14.57
CA THR A 207 -8.31 -5.92 -14.81
C THR A 207 -8.99 -5.49 -16.10
N SER A 208 -9.65 -6.48 -16.76
CA SER A 208 -10.61 -6.26 -17.85
C SER A 208 -12.07 -6.37 -17.40
N GLN A 209 -12.32 -6.55 -16.10
CA GLN A 209 -13.67 -6.69 -15.55
C GLN A 209 -14.54 -5.47 -15.87
N ALA A 210 -15.87 -5.63 -15.70
CA ALA A 210 -16.83 -4.54 -15.92
C ALA A 210 -16.50 -3.32 -15.07
N ALA A 211 -16.81 -2.13 -15.57
CA ALA A 211 -16.44 -0.85 -14.95
C ALA A 211 -16.94 -0.69 -13.50
N ASN A 212 -18.08 -1.29 -13.17
CA ASN A 212 -18.73 -1.20 -11.86
C ASN A 212 -18.28 -2.29 -10.85
N THR A 213 -17.27 -3.10 -11.16
CA THR A 213 -16.67 -4.02 -10.17
C THR A 213 -15.76 -3.26 -9.21
N VAL A 214 -15.25 -3.91 -8.16
CA VAL A 214 -14.45 -3.27 -7.09
C VAL A 214 -13.31 -2.44 -7.67
N ILE A 215 -12.50 -3.01 -8.55
CA ILE A 215 -11.46 -2.29 -9.28
C ILE A 215 -12.05 -1.71 -10.57
N GLY A 216 -12.56 -2.55 -11.46
CA GLY A 216 -13.29 -2.09 -12.64
C GLY A 216 -12.57 -1.00 -13.43
N ASP A 217 -13.23 0.16 -13.56
CA ASP A 217 -12.70 1.33 -14.29
C ASP A 217 -11.64 2.15 -13.53
N ARG A 218 -11.32 1.79 -12.26
CA ARG A 218 -10.18 2.31 -11.53
C ARG A 218 -8.84 1.78 -12.07
N SER A 219 -8.86 0.67 -12.80
CA SER A 219 -7.70 0.12 -13.51
C SER A 219 -7.44 0.86 -14.82
N PHE A 220 -6.20 1.23 -15.08
CA PHE A 220 -5.80 1.77 -16.38
C PHE A 220 -5.93 0.73 -17.48
N SER A 221 -5.49 -0.50 -17.26
CA SER A 221 -5.52 -1.57 -18.26
C SER A 221 -5.40 -2.95 -17.62
N ALA A 222 -5.81 -3.98 -18.36
CA ALA A 222 -5.44 -5.37 -18.07
C ALA A 222 -4.02 -5.71 -18.60
N ASP A 223 -3.49 -4.92 -19.54
CA ASP A 223 -2.12 -5.08 -20.02
C ASP A 223 -1.14 -4.35 -19.09
N PRO A 224 -0.14 -5.08 -18.51
CA PRO A 224 0.79 -4.50 -17.55
C PRO A 224 1.59 -3.30 -18.09
N ALA A 225 2.06 -3.37 -19.33
CA ALA A 225 2.88 -2.32 -19.93
C ALA A 225 2.08 -1.01 -20.12
N THR A 226 0.86 -1.13 -20.59
CA THR A 226 -0.08 -0.01 -20.72
C THR A 226 -0.42 0.57 -19.34
N ALA A 227 -0.77 -0.29 -18.36
CA ALA A 227 -1.11 0.16 -17.01
C ALA A 227 0.04 0.93 -16.36
N VAL A 228 1.27 0.42 -16.44
CA VAL A 228 2.47 1.09 -15.91
C VAL A 228 2.68 2.43 -16.59
N SER A 229 2.60 2.51 -17.93
CA SER A 229 2.88 3.76 -18.65
C SER A 229 1.92 4.90 -18.27
N TYR A 230 0.65 4.58 -18.08
CA TYR A 230 -0.36 5.57 -17.68
C TYR A 230 -0.30 5.91 -16.19
N ALA A 231 -0.08 4.91 -15.33
CA ALA A 231 0.09 5.13 -13.89
C ALA A 231 1.35 5.94 -13.58
N GLU A 232 2.47 5.66 -14.27
CA GLU A 232 3.71 6.46 -14.18
C GLU A 232 3.45 7.92 -14.58
N ALA A 233 2.75 8.14 -15.70
CA ALA A 233 2.41 9.49 -16.14
C ALA A 233 1.55 10.25 -15.11
N PHE A 234 0.59 9.55 -14.48
CA PHE A 234 -0.25 10.11 -13.42
C PHE A 234 0.59 10.47 -12.18
N ALA A 235 1.41 9.53 -11.70
CA ALA A 235 2.28 9.74 -10.55
C ALA A 235 3.31 10.86 -10.80
N GLU A 236 3.90 10.93 -12.00
CA GLU A 236 4.81 11.99 -12.39
C GLU A 236 4.15 13.37 -12.38
N GLY A 237 2.88 13.46 -12.83
CA GLY A 237 2.11 14.70 -12.75
C GLY A 237 1.91 15.16 -11.31
N LEU A 238 1.49 14.25 -10.40
CA LEU A 238 1.36 14.54 -8.96
C LEU A 238 2.70 14.99 -8.35
N ARG A 239 3.80 14.28 -8.68
CA ARG A 239 5.15 14.61 -8.20
C ARG A 239 5.58 16.01 -8.63
N GLN A 240 5.30 16.41 -9.88
CA GLN A 240 5.60 17.77 -10.38
C GLN A 240 4.83 18.86 -9.60
N ALA A 241 3.67 18.53 -9.07
CA ALA A 241 2.89 19.42 -8.19
C ALA A 241 3.36 19.36 -6.71
N GLY A 242 4.30 18.49 -6.35
CA GLY A 242 4.74 18.27 -4.98
C GLY A 242 3.73 17.49 -4.13
N VAL A 243 3.00 16.56 -4.75
CA VAL A 243 2.09 15.59 -4.10
C VAL A 243 2.68 14.20 -4.24
N VAL A 244 2.78 13.49 -3.12
CA VAL A 244 3.28 12.11 -3.06
C VAL A 244 2.24 11.15 -3.58
N SER A 245 2.66 10.20 -4.42
CA SER A 245 1.80 9.13 -4.94
C SER A 245 1.90 7.87 -4.09
N VAL A 246 0.76 7.23 -3.84
CA VAL A 246 0.69 5.91 -3.19
C VAL A 246 0.08 4.92 -4.17
N VAL A 247 0.91 4.04 -4.74
CA VAL A 247 0.43 3.03 -5.68
C VAL A 247 -0.23 1.86 -4.96
N LYS A 248 -1.31 1.31 -5.54
CA LYS A 248 -2.18 0.34 -4.87
C LYS A 248 -2.86 -0.64 -5.83
N HIS A 249 -3.27 -1.81 -5.35
CA HIS A 249 -3.21 -2.41 -4.01
C HIS A 249 -2.30 -3.65 -4.08
N PHE A 250 -1.10 -3.56 -3.54
CA PHE A 250 -0.19 -4.71 -3.53
C PHE A 250 -0.83 -5.90 -2.77
N PRO A 251 -0.75 -7.15 -3.25
CA PRO A 251 -0.05 -7.65 -4.43
C PRO A 251 -0.88 -7.70 -5.73
N GLY A 252 -2.00 -7.01 -5.83
CA GLY A 252 -2.88 -6.93 -6.99
C GLY A 252 -4.32 -7.36 -6.69
N HIS A 253 -5.25 -6.42 -6.76
CA HIS A 253 -6.68 -6.62 -6.47
C HIS A 253 -7.53 -6.89 -7.72
N GLY A 254 -6.97 -6.63 -8.91
CA GLY A 254 -7.76 -6.59 -10.15
C GLY A 254 -8.39 -7.91 -10.58
N ASN A 255 -7.78 -9.04 -10.21
CA ASN A 255 -8.24 -10.39 -10.54
C ASN A 255 -8.66 -11.22 -9.32
N THR A 256 -8.98 -10.55 -8.21
CA THR A 256 -9.43 -11.22 -6.97
C THR A 256 -10.88 -11.69 -7.04
N SER A 257 -11.23 -12.63 -6.17
CA SER A 257 -12.61 -13.07 -5.94
C SER A 257 -13.22 -12.28 -4.78
N GLY A 258 -14.14 -11.37 -5.08
CA GLY A 258 -14.90 -10.66 -4.05
C GLY A 258 -14.48 -9.21 -3.81
N ASP A 259 -15.01 -8.63 -2.72
CA ASP A 259 -14.83 -7.25 -2.30
C ASP A 259 -14.37 -7.24 -0.84
N SER A 260 -13.21 -6.66 -0.56
CA SER A 260 -12.62 -6.58 0.79
C SER A 260 -13.46 -5.76 1.79
N HIS A 261 -14.33 -4.88 1.30
CA HIS A 261 -15.33 -4.19 2.13
C HIS A 261 -16.41 -5.14 2.67
N LEU A 262 -16.69 -6.23 1.97
CA LEU A 262 -17.76 -7.17 2.30
C LEU A 262 -17.28 -8.44 3.00
N GLY A 263 -16.00 -8.75 2.98
CA GLY A 263 -15.42 -9.94 3.59
C GLY A 263 -14.04 -10.29 3.06
N SER A 264 -13.58 -11.52 3.34
CA SER A 264 -12.29 -12.01 2.87
C SER A 264 -12.25 -12.10 1.35
N VAL A 265 -11.13 -11.70 0.76
CA VAL A 265 -10.86 -11.71 -0.67
C VAL A 265 -9.66 -12.59 -0.96
N THR A 266 -9.75 -13.40 -2.00
CA THR A 266 -8.66 -14.29 -2.40
C THR A 266 -8.18 -13.92 -3.81
N ALA A 267 -6.87 -13.75 -3.94
CA ALA A 267 -6.20 -13.56 -5.20
C ALA A 267 -5.99 -14.90 -5.94
N PRO A 268 -5.64 -14.87 -7.24
CA PRO A 268 -5.05 -16.00 -7.90
C PRO A 268 -3.80 -16.54 -7.16
N PRO A 269 -3.41 -17.82 -7.39
CA PRO A 269 -2.18 -18.37 -6.80
C PRO A 269 -0.95 -17.49 -7.10
N LEU A 270 0.01 -17.47 -6.18
CA LEU A 270 1.20 -16.62 -6.27
C LEU A 270 1.94 -16.71 -7.62
N ALA A 271 2.01 -17.93 -8.20
CA ALA A 271 2.64 -18.11 -9.51
C ALA A 271 1.93 -17.33 -10.64
N GLN A 272 0.60 -17.24 -10.59
CA GLN A 272 -0.18 -16.44 -11.53
C GLN A 272 -0.02 -14.94 -11.27
N LEU A 273 -0.04 -14.52 -10.00
CA LEU A 273 0.25 -13.12 -9.65
C LEU A 273 1.62 -12.68 -10.15
N ARG A 274 2.67 -13.50 -10.00
CA ARG A 274 4.02 -13.21 -10.51
C ARG A 274 4.07 -13.08 -12.03
N ALA A 275 3.25 -13.83 -12.74
CA ALA A 275 3.18 -13.79 -14.20
C ALA A 275 2.43 -12.56 -14.73
N HIS A 276 1.54 -11.95 -13.93
CA HIS A 276 0.66 -10.88 -14.41
C HIS A 276 0.53 -9.72 -13.40
N ASP A 277 -0.23 -9.90 -12.30
CA ASP A 277 -0.64 -8.81 -11.40
C ASP A 277 0.53 -8.12 -10.68
N LEU A 278 1.62 -8.85 -10.44
CA LEU A 278 2.83 -8.31 -9.83
C LEU A 278 3.80 -7.67 -10.84
N ALA A 279 3.53 -7.77 -12.14
CA ALA A 279 4.40 -7.17 -13.15
C ALA A 279 4.56 -5.65 -12.99
N PRO A 280 3.51 -4.84 -12.69
CA PRO A 280 3.64 -3.41 -12.46
C PRO A 280 4.59 -3.06 -11.30
N TYR A 281 4.67 -3.88 -10.27
CA TYR A 281 5.51 -3.61 -9.09
C TYR A 281 7.01 -3.81 -9.36
N ARG A 282 7.41 -4.47 -10.46
CA ARG A 282 8.81 -4.51 -10.93
C ARG A 282 9.27 -3.16 -11.47
N GLU A 283 8.32 -2.32 -11.85
CA GLU A 283 8.57 -1.01 -12.45
C GLU A 283 8.50 0.14 -11.42
N LEU A 284 8.41 -0.17 -10.11
CA LEU A 284 8.37 0.84 -9.04
C LEU A 284 9.46 1.91 -9.14
N PRO A 285 10.71 1.60 -9.54
CA PRO A 285 11.75 2.64 -9.70
C PRO A 285 11.38 3.77 -10.69
N ARG A 286 10.44 3.53 -11.61
CA ARG A 286 9.99 4.53 -12.59
C ARG A 286 9.05 5.58 -11.98
N PHE A 287 8.44 5.28 -10.83
CA PHE A 287 7.47 6.17 -10.18
C PHE A 287 8.11 7.26 -9.32
N GLY A 288 9.44 7.28 -9.23
CA GLY A 288 10.19 8.25 -8.43
C GLY A 288 10.59 7.74 -7.05
N GLU A 289 11.50 8.45 -6.40
CA GLU A 289 12.06 8.03 -5.11
C GLU A 289 11.07 8.15 -3.95
N ASP A 290 10.09 9.07 -4.05
CA ASP A 290 9.11 9.35 -3.00
C ASP A 290 7.83 8.48 -3.12
N VAL A 291 7.73 7.60 -4.14
CA VAL A 291 6.57 6.73 -4.30
C VAL A 291 6.38 5.84 -3.08
N GLN A 292 5.14 5.69 -2.65
CA GLN A 292 4.75 4.80 -1.57
C GLN A 292 3.89 3.65 -2.10
N VAL A 293 3.80 2.56 -1.35
CA VAL A 293 3.00 1.39 -1.73
C VAL A 293 1.94 1.11 -0.66
N MET A 294 0.69 0.93 -1.09
CA MET A 294 -0.39 0.46 -0.23
C MET A 294 -0.59 -1.05 -0.41
N VAL A 295 -0.58 -1.77 0.72
CA VAL A 295 -0.84 -3.22 0.76
C VAL A 295 -2.31 -3.48 1.06
N GLY A 296 -2.99 -4.13 0.13
CA GLY A 296 -4.42 -4.44 0.22
C GLY A 296 -4.75 -5.61 1.15
N HIS A 297 -6.03 -5.76 1.46
CA HIS A 297 -6.54 -6.83 2.32
C HIS A 297 -6.90 -8.09 1.51
N ILE A 298 -5.91 -8.68 0.87
CA ILE A 298 -6.04 -9.76 -0.11
C ILE A 298 -5.29 -10.99 0.38
N ALA A 299 -5.97 -12.11 0.56
CA ALA A 299 -5.31 -13.38 0.83
C ALA A 299 -4.73 -13.95 -0.47
N VAL A 300 -3.47 -14.37 -0.43
CA VAL A 300 -2.77 -14.98 -1.57
C VAL A 300 -2.47 -16.45 -1.24
N PRO A 301 -3.06 -17.41 -1.97
CA PRO A 301 -2.70 -18.82 -1.82
C PRO A 301 -1.20 -19.03 -1.96
N ASP A 302 -0.63 -19.91 -1.18
CA ASP A 302 0.80 -20.26 -1.13
C ASP A 302 1.75 -19.14 -0.65
N LEU A 303 1.20 -17.99 -0.19
CA LEU A 303 2.00 -16.90 0.36
C LEU A 303 1.55 -16.49 1.76
N THR A 304 0.27 -16.12 1.92
CA THR A 304 -0.17 -15.42 3.14
C THR A 304 -0.76 -16.33 4.21
N GLY A 305 -0.86 -17.65 3.95
CA GLY A 305 -1.45 -18.61 4.91
C GLY A 305 -2.93 -18.32 5.23
N GLY A 306 -3.66 -17.69 4.31
CA GLY A 306 -5.06 -17.31 4.49
C GLY A 306 -5.27 -15.94 5.13
N LEU A 307 -4.22 -15.27 5.60
CA LEU A 307 -4.31 -13.91 6.11
C LEU A 307 -4.42 -12.90 4.95
N PRO A 308 -5.04 -11.73 5.18
CA PRO A 308 -4.88 -10.59 4.28
C PRO A 308 -3.40 -10.20 4.14
N ALA A 309 -2.95 -9.81 2.96
CA ALA A 309 -1.57 -9.42 2.69
C ALA A 309 -1.09 -8.30 3.64
N SER A 310 -1.97 -7.35 3.97
CA SER A 310 -1.70 -6.28 4.95
C SER A 310 -1.36 -6.76 6.37
N LEU A 311 -1.75 -8.00 6.73
CA LEU A 311 -1.47 -8.62 8.04
C LEU A 311 -0.47 -9.79 7.92
N SER A 312 0.12 -10.03 6.75
CA SER A 312 1.01 -11.16 6.48
C SER A 312 2.46 -10.72 6.31
N PRO A 313 3.40 -11.16 7.19
CA PRO A 313 4.82 -10.86 7.02
C PRO A 313 5.36 -11.26 5.65
N ALA A 314 4.92 -12.41 5.12
CA ALA A 314 5.38 -12.92 3.83
C ALA A 314 5.03 -11.98 2.64
N ALA A 315 3.94 -11.20 2.74
CA ALA A 315 3.61 -10.21 1.71
C ALA A 315 4.60 -9.03 1.71
N TYR A 316 4.97 -8.55 2.89
CA TYR A 316 5.98 -7.49 3.01
C TYR A 316 7.39 -7.99 2.64
N GLU A 317 7.73 -9.22 3.02
CA GLU A 317 8.99 -9.86 2.61
C GLU A 317 9.07 -10.01 1.08
N LEU A 318 7.96 -10.37 0.42
CA LEU A 318 7.88 -10.40 -1.03
C LEU A 318 8.17 -9.02 -1.64
N LEU A 319 7.52 -7.96 -1.14
CA LEU A 319 7.71 -6.59 -1.63
C LEU A 319 9.14 -6.08 -1.38
N ARG A 320 9.67 -6.32 -0.19
CA ARG A 320 11.01 -5.87 0.20
C ARG A 320 12.13 -6.67 -0.47
N GLY A 321 11.95 -8.00 -0.61
CA GLY A 321 12.96 -8.92 -1.14
C GLY A 321 12.92 -9.04 -2.66
N GLU A 322 11.80 -9.54 -3.23
CA GLU A 322 11.72 -9.80 -4.69
C GLU A 322 11.67 -8.50 -5.51
N PHE A 323 10.96 -7.48 -5.01
CA PHE A 323 10.82 -6.19 -5.70
C PHE A 323 11.82 -5.13 -5.21
N ALA A 324 12.64 -5.45 -4.19
CA ALA A 324 13.66 -4.57 -3.62
C ALA A 324 13.13 -3.16 -3.25
N PHE A 325 11.85 -3.05 -2.90
CA PHE A 325 11.25 -1.78 -2.56
C PHE A 325 11.61 -1.36 -1.14
N ASP A 326 12.36 -0.27 -0.97
CA ASP A 326 12.76 0.27 0.34
C ASP A 326 12.02 1.55 0.75
N GLY A 327 11.08 2.04 -0.08
CA GLY A 327 10.21 3.18 0.23
C GLY A 327 9.19 2.87 1.34
N LEU A 328 8.37 3.85 1.68
CA LEU A 328 7.32 3.71 2.69
C LEU A 328 6.22 2.77 2.19
N VAL A 329 5.79 1.85 3.07
CA VAL A 329 4.69 0.93 2.83
C VAL A 329 3.59 1.16 3.86
N MET A 330 2.37 1.40 3.39
CA MET A 330 1.20 1.58 4.23
C MET A 330 0.17 0.47 4.01
N THR A 331 -0.75 0.32 4.94
CA THR A 331 -1.90 -0.57 4.79
C THR A 331 -3.02 0.13 4.03
N ASP A 332 -3.92 -0.66 3.44
CA ASP A 332 -5.29 -0.27 3.16
C ASP A 332 -6.07 -0.09 4.48
N ASP A 333 -7.33 0.29 4.43
CA ASP A 333 -8.15 0.67 5.57
C ASP A 333 -8.42 -0.48 6.56
N LEU A 334 -7.73 -0.44 7.71
CA LEU A 334 -7.87 -1.43 8.78
C LEU A 334 -9.16 -1.30 9.59
N GLY A 335 -9.85 -0.16 9.49
CA GLY A 335 -10.97 0.18 10.39
C GLY A 335 -12.37 -0.02 9.79
N ALA A 336 -12.51 -0.10 8.47
CA ALA A 336 -13.80 -0.17 7.81
C ALA A 336 -13.97 -1.41 6.92
N MET A 337 -12.90 -2.10 6.53
CA MET A 337 -12.98 -3.26 5.64
C MET A 337 -13.16 -4.56 6.40
N ARG A 338 -14.23 -5.32 6.09
CA ARG A 338 -14.56 -6.58 6.76
C ARG A 338 -13.50 -7.66 6.60
N ALA A 339 -12.70 -7.60 5.55
CA ALA A 339 -11.55 -8.49 5.38
C ALA A 339 -10.58 -8.45 6.58
N VAL A 340 -10.56 -7.36 7.35
CA VAL A 340 -9.75 -7.19 8.56
C VAL A 340 -10.60 -7.15 9.81
N THR A 341 -11.70 -6.37 9.83
CA THR A 341 -12.50 -6.17 11.04
C THR A 341 -13.19 -7.45 11.53
N ASP A 342 -13.40 -8.44 10.65
CA ASP A 342 -13.87 -9.78 11.03
C ASP A 342 -12.77 -10.63 11.72
N LEU A 343 -11.48 -10.22 11.66
CA LEU A 343 -10.34 -10.97 12.20
C LEU A 343 -9.76 -10.36 13.48
N ALA A 344 -9.87 -9.06 13.67
CA ALA A 344 -9.30 -8.34 14.80
C ALA A 344 -10.02 -7.02 15.04
N ASP A 345 -10.05 -6.60 16.31
CA ASP A 345 -10.39 -5.23 16.70
C ASP A 345 -9.30 -4.25 16.24
N LEU A 346 -9.65 -2.97 16.07
CA LEU A 346 -8.77 -1.96 15.47
C LEU A 346 -7.36 -1.87 16.10
N PRO A 347 -7.19 -1.77 17.45
CA PRO A 347 -5.85 -1.72 18.04
C PRO A 347 -5.00 -2.95 17.73
N ASP A 348 -5.59 -4.14 17.72
CA ASP A 348 -4.89 -5.38 17.36
C ASP A 348 -4.64 -5.50 15.86
N ALA A 349 -5.54 -5.01 15.01
CA ALA A 349 -5.33 -4.97 13.56
C ALA A 349 -4.13 -4.06 13.21
N VAL A 350 -4.06 -2.87 13.80
CA VAL A 350 -2.94 -1.94 13.64
C VAL A 350 -1.64 -2.58 14.11
N LEU A 351 -1.63 -3.18 15.29
CA LEU A 351 -0.44 -3.87 15.79
C LEU A 351 0.02 -4.98 14.85
N ARG A 352 -0.88 -5.87 14.44
CA ARG A 352 -0.56 -6.97 13.52
C ARG A 352 0.01 -6.47 12.20
N ALA A 353 -0.52 -5.39 11.65
CA ALA A 353 -0.03 -4.79 10.42
C ALA A 353 1.40 -4.25 10.57
N LEU A 354 1.69 -3.52 11.67
CA LEU A 354 3.02 -3.00 11.96
C LEU A 354 4.03 -4.12 12.22
N VAL A 355 3.64 -5.15 12.96
CA VAL A 355 4.46 -6.36 13.19
C VAL A 355 4.73 -7.08 11.87
N ALA A 356 3.72 -7.20 11.00
CA ALA A 356 3.84 -7.85 9.70
C ALA A 356 4.81 -7.12 8.76
N GLY A 357 4.94 -5.81 8.83
CA GLY A 357 5.88 -5.08 7.99
C GLY A 357 5.42 -3.73 7.46
N ALA A 358 4.20 -3.28 7.77
CA ALA A 358 3.72 -1.96 7.41
C ALA A 358 4.51 -0.87 8.14
N ASP A 359 4.86 0.20 7.46
CA ASP A 359 5.48 1.38 8.07
C ASP A 359 4.43 2.34 8.61
N VAL A 360 3.27 2.41 7.95
CA VAL A 360 2.12 3.23 8.34
C VAL A 360 0.86 2.37 8.33
N ALA A 361 0.09 2.46 9.40
CA ALA A 361 -1.24 1.85 9.52
C ALA A 361 -2.31 2.91 9.27
N LEU A 362 -3.22 2.65 8.31
CA LEU A 362 -4.31 3.53 7.94
C LEU A 362 -5.65 2.97 8.41
N TRP A 363 -6.53 3.82 8.94
CA TRP A 363 -7.96 3.52 9.11
C TRP A 363 -8.82 4.75 8.88
N SER A 364 -9.93 4.57 8.16
CA SER A 364 -10.85 5.65 7.78
C SER A 364 -11.94 5.91 8.79
N SER A 365 -12.24 4.95 9.67
CA SER A 365 -13.33 5.06 10.66
C SER A 365 -13.11 6.16 11.72
N GLY A 366 -11.91 6.74 11.78
CA GLY A 366 -11.55 7.78 12.74
C GLY A 366 -11.48 7.30 14.19
N GLY A 367 -11.20 8.20 15.10
CA GLY A 367 -11.21 7.94 16.55
C GLY A 367 -10.24 6.87 17.04
N ARG A 368 -10.39 6.47 18.31
CA ARG A 368 -9.67 5.38 18.98
C ARG A 368 -8.13 5.46 18.96
N VAL A 369 -7.57 6.64 18.64
CA VAL A 369 -6.11 6.82 18.51
C VAL A 369 -5.40 6.52 19.83
N GLY A 370 -5.95 6.99 20.95
CA GLY A 370 -5.41 6.71 22.28
C GLY A 370 -5.33 5.21 22.59
N GLU A 371 -6.41 4.45 22.31
CA GLU A 371 -6.47 2.99 22.49
C GLU A 371 -5.42 2.26 21.64
N VAL A 372 -5.28 2.68 20.38
CA VAL A 372 -4.27 2.14 19.46
C VAL A 372 -2.87 2.41 20.00
N LEU A 373 -2.57 3.63 20.40
CA LEU A 373 -1.25 3.99 20.97
C LEU A 373 -0.95 3.26 22.26
N ASP A 374 -1.93 3.09 23.14
CA ASP A 374 -1.77 2.33 24.39
C ASP A 374 -1.45 0.85 24.10
N ARG A 375 -2.15 0.26 23.12
CA ARG A 375 -1.88 -1.12 22.66
C ARG A 375 -0.47 -1.26 22.07
N LEU A 376 -0.04 -0.31 21.25
CA LEU A 376 1.30 -0.31 20.66
C LEU A 376 2.39 -0.12 21.71
N GLN A 377 2.21 0.78 22.70
CA GLN A 377 3.14 0.95 23.79
C GLN A 377 3.29 -0.35 24.61
N ALA A 378 2.17 -1.02 24.92
CA ALA A 378 2.19 -2.32 25.61
C ALA A 378 2.93 -3.38 24.78
N ALA A 379 2.73 -3.41 23.44
CA ALA A 379 3.40 -4.33 22.54
C ALA A 379 4.91 -4.09 22.46
N VAL A 380 5.36 -2.84 22.45
CA VAL A 380 6.79 -2.50 22.50
C VAL A 380 7.39 -2.92 23.85
N ALA A 381 6.70 -2.65 24.95
CA ALA A 381 7.17 -3.02 26.30
C ALA A 381 7.29 -4.53 26.50
N SER A 382 6.41 -5.33 25.87
CA SER A 382 6.46 -6.81 25.91
C SER A 382 7.39 -7.44 24.88
N GLY A 383 7.87 -6.67 23.89
CA GLY A 383 8.65 -7.19 22.77
C GLY A 383 7.82 -7.80 21.64
N GLU A 384 6.48 -7.73 21.68
CA GLU A 384 5.58 -8.16 20.60
C GLU A 384 5.77 -7.30 19.34
N LEU A 385 6.02 -6.01 19.51
CA LEU A 385 6.50 -5.09 18.46
C LEU A 385 7.93 -4.66 18.81
N SER A 386 8.91 -5.11 18.03
CA SER A 386 10.30 -4.82 18.37
C SER A 386 10.67 -3.35 18.15
N ALA A 387 11.56 -2.83 18.98
CA ALA A 387 12.05 -1.45 18.88
C ALA A 387 12.75 -1.19 17.53
N GLU A 388 13.47 -2.19 17.01
CA GLU A 388 14.12 -2.10 15.69
C GLU A 388 13.10 -2.00 14.56
N ARG A 389 11.93 -2.67 14.70
CA ARG A 389 10.86 -2.56 13.70
C ARG A 389 10.27 -1.15 13.70
N VAL A 390 10.03 -0.59 14.88
CA VAL A 390 9.55 0.80 15.05
C VAL A 390 10.57 1.78 14.47
N ASP A 391 11.86 1.65 14.81
CA ASP A 391 12.92 2.53 14.29
C ASP A 391 13.01 2.50 12.76
N ARG A 392 12.99 1.32 12.16
CA ARG A 392 12.99 1.21 10.69
C ARG A 392 11.79 1.90 10.04
N SER A 393 10.58 1.76 10.61
CA SER A 393 9.40 2.44 10.11
C SER A 393 9.48 3.95 10.28
N LEU A 394 9.90 4.42 11.45
CA LEU A 394 10.09 5.85 11.71
C LEU A 394 11.05 6.48 10.71
N ARG A 395 12.18 5.84 10.41
CA ARG A 395 13.13 6.34 9.42
C ARG A 395 12.50 6.50 8.03
N ARG A 396 11.68 5.54 7.58
CA ARG A 396 10.96 5.67 6.31
C ARG A 396 9.93 6.80 6.34
N VAL A 397 9.19 6.93 7.44
CA VAL A 397 8.25 8.04 7.64
C VAL A 397 8.98 9.39 7.66
N LEU A 398 10.08 9.51 8.38
CA LEU A 398 10.85 10.77 8.42
C LEU A 398 11.46 11.12 7.06
N LYS A 399 11.99 10.14 6.34
CA LYS A 399 12.48 10.33 4.96
C LYS A 399 11.36 10.79 4.03
N SER A 400 10.18 10.15 4.07
CA SER A 400 9.04 10.54 3.23
C SER A 400 8.51 11.95 3.54
N LYS A 401 8.86 12.48 4.71
CA LYS A 401 8.56 13.86 5.16
C LYS A 401 9.73 14.81 4.90
N HIS A 402 10.80 14.37 4.26
CA HIS A 402 12.03 15.12 3.98
C HIS A 402 12.69 15.69 5.24
N LEU A 403 12.63 14.97 6.35
CA LEU A 403 13.23 15.35 7.64
C LEU A 403 14.62 14.75 7.85
N CYS A 404 15.02 13.83 6.98
CA CYS A 404 16.37 13.23 7.00
C CYS A 404 16.76 12.55 5.68
#